data_7fce7da52b8219efe7a4912681193290
#
_entry.id   7fce7da52b8219efe7a4912681193290
#
_cell.length_a   1.000
_cell.length_b   1.000
_cell.length_c   1.000
_cell.angle_alpha   90.00
_cell.angle_beta   90.00
_cell.angle_gamma   90.00
#
_symmetry.space_group_name_H-M   'P 1'
#
loop_
_entity.id
_entity.type
_entity.pdbx_description
1 polymer ?
#
loop_
_entity_poly.entity_id
_entity_poly.type
_entity_poly.pdbx_seq_one_letter_code
_entity_poly.pdbx_strand_id
1 'polypeptide(L)'
;MTTAVTDLANALLEQHVKHELAHFKGAKLQKYLAREVAALFTYADRVTLNRLSSPDQILGVIRRLVIDMDLDAGIPEIAGEMAAQVLNAPMQSHTRLKEILSRDQVTGFVEEALELKQHRERMISGIMAHPVYQELVANVVYQGLVTYLYEDNLITKSVPGVGSMMKFGKKMANKAVPGLDESFERRIKTWLSDSLPGLISRSEAFLHRALTDDEVRDTVMAAWIGVEDLSIQELNEGLGDIQLQEFVVLGYEFWLSFRETPYFEACCAAVVNHLFEQYGDRPIAELLQDVGVTETMVVAEVETLVLPLVDVLREEGYLEEALRRRLSSFYRSAAVKKILEPEA
;
A
#
# COMPACT_ATOMS: atom_id res chain seq x y z
N MET A 1 -56.10 19.93 -29.30
CA MET A 1 -55.03 19.12 -29.92
C MET A 1 -55.66 18.05 -30.76
N THR A 2 -55.44 18.03 -32.03
CA THR A 2 -55.93 16.94 -32.86
C THR A 2 -55.17 15.66 -32.52
N THR A 3 -55.86 14.57 -32.25
CA THR A 3 -55.34 13.25 -31.98
C THR A 3 -54.24 12.87 -32.97
N ALA A 4 -54.43 13.24 -34.24
CA ALA A 4 -53.49 12.98 -35.33
C ALA A 4 -52.05 13.55 -35.12
N VAL A 5 -51.89 14.75 -34.57
CA VAL A 5 -50.59 15.37 -34.31
C VAL A 5 -49.85 14.62 -33.21
N THR A 6 -50.59 14.21 -32.16
CA THR A 6 -50.02 13.43 -31.06
C THR A 6 -49.58 12.03 -31.53
N ASP A 7 -50.38 11.39 -32.37
CA ASP A 7 -50.06 10.07 -32.92
C ASP A 7 -48.84 10.12 -33.86
N LEU A 8 -48.72 11.17 -34.67
CA LEU A 8 -47.54 11.39 -35.51
C LEU A 8 -46.28 11.64 -34.70
N ALA A 9 -46.37 12.47 -33.64
CA ALA A 9 -45.26 12.73 -32.74
C ALA A 9 -44.79 11.44 -32.04
N ASN A 10 -45.71 10.60 -31.58
CA ASN A 10 -45.39 9.32 -30.96
C ASN A 10 -44.77 8.34 -32.00
N ALA A 11 -45.30 8.29 -33.24
CA ALA A 11 -44.71 7.47 -34.26
C ALA A 11 -43.27 7.88 -34.61
N LEU A 12 -42.99 9.18 -34.70
CA LEU A 12 -41.63 9.71 -34.88
C LEU A 12 -40.72 9.39 -33.70
N LEU A 13 -41.21 9.50 -32.48
CA LEU A 13 -40.46 9.10 -31.27
C LEU A 13 -40.04 7.63 -31.37
N GLU A 14 -40.96 6.73 -31.69
CA GLU A 14 -40.68 5.30 -31.78
C GLU A 14 -39.67 4.99 -32.91
N GLN A 15 -39.77 5.65 -34.05
CA GLN A 15 -38.79 5.48 -35.11
C GLN A 15 -37.42 6.04 -34.76
N HIS A 16 -37.35 7.15 -34.02
CA HIS A 16 -36.09 7.72 -33.54
C HIS A 16 -35.42 6.80 -32.51
N VAL A 17 -36.17 6.30 -31.55
CA VAL A 17 -35.67 5.32 -30.58
C VAL A 17 -35.08 4.08 -31.28
N LYS A 18 -35.82 3.54 -32.27
CA LYS A 18 -35.32 2.39 -33.07
C LYS A 18 -34.06 2.73 -33.88
N HIS A 19 -33.98 3.92 -34.43
CA HIS A 19 -32.83 4.40 -35.16
C HIS A 19 -31.58 4.48 -34.25
N GLU A 20 -31.72 5.12 -33.10
CA GLU A 20 -30.64 5.24 -32.13
C GLU A 20 -30.17 3.88 -31.63
N LEU A 21 -31.09 2.98 -31.24
CA LEU A 21 -30.75 1.62 -30.79
C LEU A 21 -29.96 0.83 -31.86
N ALA A 22 -30.22 1.06 -33.14
CA ALA A 22 -29.47 0.42 -34.22
C ALA A 22 -27.99 0.86 -34.28
N HIS A 23 -27.64 2.01 -33.67
CA HIS A 23 -26.28 2.51 -33.57
C HIS A 23 -25.54 1.95 -32.33
N PHE A 24 -26.27 1.54 -31.30
CA PHE A 24 -25.69 0.90 -30.08
C PHE A 24 -25.49 -0.59 -30.30
N LYS A 25 -24.93 -1.01 -31.47
CA LYS A 25 -24.71 -2.43 -31.79
C LYS A 25 -23.48 -2.64 -32.66
N GLY A 26 -22.64 -3.61 -32.24
CA GLY A 26 -21.56 -4.18 -33.03
C GLY A 26 -20.61 -3.14 -33.64
N ALA A 27 -20.16 -3.33 -34.86
CA ALA A 27 -19.18 -2.47 -35.56
C ALA A 27 -19.57 -0.99 -35.68
N LYS A 28 -20.86 -0.65 -35.61
CA LYS A 28 -21.29 0.76 -35.62
C LYS A 28 -20.97 1.45 -34.33
N LEU A 29 -21.27 0.81 -33.20
CA LEU A 29 -20.94 1.32 -31.88
C LEU A 29 -19.42 1.44 -31.71
N GLN A 30 -18.66 0.41 -32.08
CA GLN A 30 -17.21 0.42 -32.03
C GLN A 30 -16.62 1.62 -32.79
N LYS A 31 -17.01 1.83 -34.04
CA LYS A 31 -16.56 2.97 -34.84
C LYS A 31 -16.97 4.33 -34.25
N TYR A 32 -18.17 4.39 -33.67
CA TYR A 32 -18.64 5.59 -33.01
C TYR A 32 -17.78 5.92 -31.80
N LEU A 33 -17.55 4.95 -30.90
CA LEU A 33 -16.75 5.13 -29.71
C LEU A 33 -15.31 5.51 -30.02
N ALA A 34 -14.67 4.83 -30.99
CA ALA A 34 -13.31 5.17 -31.41
C ALA A 34 -13.22 6.62 -31.93
N ARG A 35 -14.20 7.05 -32.73
CA ARG A 35 -14.26 8.44 -33.23
C ARG A 35 -14.48 9.45 -32.10
N GLU A 36 -15.34 9.14 -31.13
CA GLU A 36 -15.58 10.04 -30.00
C GLU A 36 -14.34 10.13 -29.09
N VAL A 37 -13.60 9.04 -28.86
CA VAL A 37 -12.31 9.07 -28.16
C VAL A 37 -11.32 9.95 -28.90
N ALA A 38 -11.13 9.79 -30.22
CA ALA A 38 -10.26 10.63 -31.04
C ALA A 38 -10.63 12.13 -30.93
N ALA A 39 -11.94 12.42 -31.01
CA ALA A 39 -12.44 13.78 -30.85
C ALA A 39 -12.13 14.32 -29.44
N LEU A 40 -12.32 13.53 -28.38
CA LEU A 40 -11.99 13.93 -27.01
C LEU A 40 -10.51 14.24 -26.85
N PHE A 41 -9.60 13.43 -27.42
CA PHE A 41 -8.17 13.72 -27.42
C PHE A 41 -7.85 15.04 -28.14
N THR A 42 -8.48 15.31 -29.29
CA THR A 42 -8.36 16.58 -29.98
C THR A 42 -8.84 17.78 -29.15
N TYR A 43 -9.91 17.61 -28.36
CA TYR A 43 -10.36 18.64 -27.43
C TYR A 43 -9.46 18.77 -26.21
N ALA A 44 -8.87 17.68 -25.73
CA ALA A 44 -7.94 17.65 -24.61
C ALA A 44 -6.68 18.50 -24.86
N ASP A 45 -6.28 18.70 -26.12
CA ASP A 45 -5.21 19.65 -26.50
C ASP A 45 -5.54 21.12 -26.18
N ARG A 46 -6.81 21.44 -26.02
CA ARG A 46 -7.31 22.81 -25.82
C ARG A 46 -7.85 23.10 -24.44
N VAL A 47 -7.94 22.05 -23.61
CA VAL A 47 -8.50 22.12 -22.27
C VAL A 47 -7.39 21.90 -21.26
N THR A 48 -7.14 22.89 -20.41
CA THR A 48 -6.16 22.79 -19.32
C THR A 48 -6.79 22.18 -18.08
N LEU A 49 -5.95 21.65 -17.18
CA LEU A 49 -6.42 21.06 -15.93
C LEU A 49 -7.22 22.07 -15.09
N ASN A 50 -6.78 23.34 -15.01
CA ASN A 50 -7.47 24.43 -14.29
C ASN A 50 -8.87 24.76 -14.88
N ARG A 51 -9.08 24.49 -16.17
CA ARG A 51 -10.41 24.65 -16.80
C ARG A 51 -11.33 23.48 -16.57
N LEU A 52 -10.75 22.30 -16.35
CA LEU A 52 -11.52 21.06 -16.13
C LEU A 52 -11.97 20.94 -14.67
N SER A 53 -11.10 21.28 -13.73
CA SER A 53 -11.35 21.13 -12.30
C SER A 53 -10.56 22.15 -11.48
N SER A 54 -10.76 22.15 -10.17
CA SER A 54 -9.99 22.92 -9.20
C SER A 54 -9.46 22.02 -8.07
N PRO A 55 -8.43 22.48 -7.33
CA PRO A 55 -7.94 21.77 -6.14
C PRO A 55 -9.06 21.41 -5.16
N ASP A 56 -9.94 22.37 -4.86
CA ASP A 56 -11.06 22.15 -3.92
C ASP A 56 -12.04 21.08 -4.39
N GLN A 57 -12.31 21.02 -5.71
CA GLN A 57 -13.17 19.97 -6.27
C GLN A 57 -12.56 18.59 -6.12
N ILE A 58 -11.26 18.45 -6.42
CA ILE A 58 -10.54 17.17 -6.28
C ILE A 58 -10.45 16.78 -4.80
N LEU A 59 -10.09 17.70 -3.92
CA LEU A 59 -10.06 17.45 -2.47
C LEU A 59 -11.45 17.05 -1.94
N GLY A 60 -12.51 17.69 -2.45
CA GLY A 60 -13.87 17.30 -2.13
C GLY A 60 -14.23 15.88 -2.58
N VAL A 61 -13.70 15.43 -3.73
CA VAL A 61 -13.85 14.03 -4.19
C VAL A 61 -13.07 13.08 -3.29
N ILE A 62 -11.81 13.40 -2.98
CA ILE A 62 -10.96 12.61 -2.07
C ILE A 62 -11.65 12.48 -0.70
N ARG A 63 -12.16 13.57 -0.14
CA ARG A 63 -12.88 13.55 1.13
C ARG A 63 -14.05 12.57 1.09
N ARG A 64 -14.93 12.67 0.11
CA ARG A 64 -16.13 11.81 0.01
C ARG A 64 -15.83 10.35 -0.30
N LEU A 65 -14.86 10.06 -1.19
CA LEU A 65 -14.61 8.71 -1.71
C LEU A 65 -13.44 7.99 -1.03
N VAL A 66 -12.63 8.69 -0.24
CA VAL A 66 -11.47 8.10 0.44
C VAL A 66 -11.58 8.29 1.94
N ILE A 67 -11.83 9.53 2.42
CA ILE A 67 -11.83 9.83 3.85
C ILE A 67 -13.15 9.41 4.50
N ASP A 68 -14.26 9.93 4.00
CA ASP A 68 -15.59 9.77 4.60
C ASP A 68 -16.36 8.53 4.13
N MET A 69 -15.78 7.77 3.19
CA MET A 69 -16.45 6.60 2.63
C MET A 69 -16.53 5.47 3.66
N ASP A 70 -17.73 5.12 4.08
CA ASP A 70 -17.98 3.91 4.85
C ASP A 70 -17.83 2.69 3.93
N LEU A 71 -16.86 1.84 4.27
CA LEU A 71 -16.68 0.56 3.60
C LEU A 71 -17.36 -0.53 4.44
N ASP A 72 -18.07 -1.44 3.78
CA ASP A 72 -18.69 -2.59 4.42
C ASP A 72 -17.65 -3.44 5.17
N ALA A 73 -18.03 -3.94 6.36
CA ALA A 73 -17.16 -4.79 7.18
C ALA A 73 -16.72 -6.09 6.47
N GLY A 74 -17.41 -6.51 5.41
CA GLY A 74 -17.03 -7.67 4.59
C GLY A 74 -15.85 -7.41 3.64
N ILE A 75 -15.48 -6.13 3.38
CA ILE A 75 -14.37 -5.81 2.46
C ILE A 75 -13.02 -6.35 2.94
N PRO A 76 -12.61 -6.19 4.22
CA PRO A 76 -11.37 -6.77 4.71
C PRO A 76 -11.34 -8.29 4.64
N GLU A 77 -12.48 -8.95 4.87
CA GLU A 77 -12.62 -10.40 4.75
C GLU A 77 -12.35 -10.87 3.31
N ILE A 78 -13.02 -10.25 2.34
CA ILE A 78 -12.81 -10.52 0.91
C ILE A 78 -11.35 -10.24 0.50
N ALA A 79 -10.77 -9.14 0.96
CA ALA A 79 -9.37 -8.80 0.69
C ALA A 79 -8.41 -9.81 1.30
N GLY A 80 -8.69 -10.29 2.52
CA GLY A 80 -7.93 -11.35 3.19
C GLY A 80 -8.00 -12.68 2.45
N GLU A 81 -9.19 -13.08 1.99
CA GLU A 81 -9.36 -14.27 1.17
C GLU A 81 -8.60 -14.18 -0.16
N MET A 82 -8.68 -13.04 -0.85
CA MET A 82 -7.93 -12.80 -2.09
C MET A 82 -6.42 -12.85 -1.85
N ALA A 83 -5.91 -12.25 -0.77
CA ALA A 83 -4.50 -12.29 -0.41
C ALA A 83 -4.04 -13.74 -0.14
N ALA A 84 -4.84 -14.53 0.60
CA ALA A 84 -4.56 -15.94 0.83
C ALA A 84 -4.54 -16.74 -0.49
N GLN A 85 -5.47 -16.48 -1.41
CA GLN A 85 -5.47 -17.13 -2.73
C GLN A 85 -4.21 -16.80 -3.54
N VAL A 86 -3.73 -15.56 -3.50
CA VAL A 86 -2.48 -15.17 -4.17
C VAL A 86 -1.29 -15.89 -3.54
N LEU A 87 -1.17 -15.93 -2.21
CA LEU A 87 -0.04 -16.60 -1.54
C LEU A 87 -0.04 -18.12 -1.73
N ASN A 88 -1.21 -18.74 -1.89
CA ASN A 88 -1.34 -20.17 -2.14
C ASN A 88 -1.34 -20.54 -3.63
N ALA A 89 -1.21 -19.56 -4.51
CA ALA A 89 -1.22 -19.80 -5.95
C ALA A 89 0.01 -20.63 -6.38
N PRO A 90 -0.13 -21.56 -7.34
CA PRO A 90 0.98 -22.44 -7.78
C PRO A 90 2.23 -21.67 -8.25
N MET A 91 2.07 -20.44 -8.73
CA MET A 91 3.21 -19.61 -9.16
C MET A 91 4.20 -19.33 -8.02
N GLN A 92 3.76 -19.31 -6.76
CA GLN A 92 4.61 -18.98 -5.60
C GLN A 92 5.75 -20.00 -5.39
N SER A 93 5.54 -21.26 -5.80
CA SER A 93 6.56 -22.31 -5.72
C SER A 93 7.63 -22.21 -6.81
N HIS A 94 7.38 -21.46 -7.87
CA HIS A 94 8.27 -21.35 -9.02
C HIS A 94 8.92 -19.96 -9.13
N THR A 95 8.25 -18.91 -8.64
CA THR A 95 8.77 -17.54 -8.68
C THR A 95 9.82 -17.35 -7.59
N ARG A 96 11.04 -17.00 -7.97
CA ARG A 96 12.14 -16.71 -7.05
C ARG A 96 12.16 -15.22 -6.70
N LEU A 97 12.67 -14.90 -5.51
CA LEU A 97 12.74 -13.52 -5.04
C LEU A 97 13.52 -12.61 -6.02
N LYS A 98 14.60 -13.10 -6.62
CA LYS A 98 15.37 -12.36 -7.64
C LYS A 98 14.62 -12.03 -8.93
N GLU A 99 13.50 -12.71 -9.21
CA GLU A 99 12.65 -12.42 -10.37
C GLU A 99 11.71 -11.24 -10.10
N ILE A 100 11.41 -10.97 -8.82
CA ILE A 100 10.58 -9.86 -8.38
C ILE A 100 11.43 -8.62 -8.12
N LEU A 101 12.58 -8.80 -7.47
CA LEU A 101 13.51 -7.74 -7.10
C LEU A 101 14.92 -8.15 -7.53
N SER A 102 15.46 -7.49 -8.55
CA SER A 102 16.77 -7.82 -9.06
C SER A 102 17.89 -7.37 -8.11
N ARG A 103 19.06 -7.99 -8.21
CA ARG A 103 20.25 -7.61 -7.45
C ARG A 103 20.64 -6.15 -7.68
N ASP A 104 20.51 -5.64 -8.90
CA ASP A 104 20.82 -4.26 -9.24
C ASP A 104 19.85 -3.28 -8.54
N GLN A 105 18.58 -3.64 -8.44
CA GLN A 105 17.60 -2.85 -7.70
C GLN A 105 17.90 -2.84 -6.20
N VAL A 106 18.24 -4.00 -5.61
CA VAL A 106 18.67 -4.06 -4.20
C VAL A 106 19.92 -3.20 -3.99
N THR A 107 20.91 -3.30 -4.86
CA THR A 107 22.10 -2.46 -4.80
C THR A 107 21.72 -0.98 -4.85
N GLY A 108 20.84 -0.57 -5.77
CA GLY A 108 20.36 0.81 -5.86
C GLY A 108 19.69 1.27 -4.57
N PHE A 109 18.81 0.47 -3.97
CA PHE A 109 18.18 0.81 -2.68
C PHE A 109 19.19 0.93 -1.55
N VAL A 110 20.22 0.06 -1.54
CA VAL A 110 21.28 0.12 -0.52
C VAL A 110 22.10 1.40 -0.67
N GLU A 111 22.51 1.76 -1.89
CA GLU A 111 23.26 3.00 -2.13
C GLU A 111 22.48 4.23 -1.70
N GLU A 112 21.20 4.36 -2.08
CA GLU A 112 20.35 5.47 -1.63
C GLU A 112 20.16 5.49 -0.11
N ALA A 113 20.04 4.32 0.54
CA ALA A 113 19.96 4.24 1.99
C ALA A 113 21.26 4.65 2.68
N LEU A 114 22.42 4.38 2.07
CA LEU A 114 23.73 4.77 2.59
C LEU A 114 23.93 6.31 2.57
N GLU A 115 23.35 7.02 1.60
CA GLU A 115 23.35 8.48 1.58
C GLU A 115 22.64 9.10 2.81
N LEU A 116 21.76 8.35 3.48
CA LEU A 116 21.04 8.78 4.68
C LEU A 116 21.89 8.67 5.96
N LYS A 117 23.19 8.90 5.90
CA LYS A 117 24.16 8.73 7.00
C LYS A 117 23.71 9.38 8.31
N GLN A 118 23.27 10.64 8.26
CA GLN A 118 22.83 11.37 9.45
C GLN A 118 21.57 10.75 10.10
N HIS A 119 20.68 10.15 9.29
CA HIS A 119 19.51 9.44 9.81
C HIS A 119 19.92 8.13 10.48
N ARG A 120 20.84 7.37 9.86
CA ARG A 120 21.41 6.15 10.42
C ARG A 120 22.09 6.43 11.76
N GLU A 121 22.93 7.45 11.84
CA GLU A 121 23.59 7.86 13.08
C GLU A 121 22.59 8.22 14.18
N ARG A 122 21.55 9.02 13.86
CA ARG A 122 20.50 9.37 14.82
C ARG A 122 19.70 8.14 15.29
N MET A 123 19.40 7.21 14.38
CA MET A 123 18.70 5.96 14.73
C MET A 123 19.55 5.11 15.69
N ILE A 124 20.85 4.92 15.42
CA ILE A 124 21.76 4.18 16.28
C ILE A 124 21.77 4.83 17.66
N SER A 125 22.04 6.13 17.75
CA SER A 125 22.06 6.87 19.02
C SER A 125 20.71 6.79 19.77
N GLY A 126 19.59 6.89 19.04
CA GLY A 126 18.25 6.77 19.60
C GLY A 126 17.96 5.38 20.18
N ILE A 127 18.34 4.33 19.49
CA ILE A 127 18.21 2.94 19.98
C ILE A 127 19.10 2.72 21.20
N MET A 128 20.35 3.16 21.15
CA MET A 128 21.32 3.00 22.25
C MET A 128 20.91 3.78 23.51
N ALA A 129 20.27 4.93 23.34
CA ALA A 129 19.75 5.72 24.46
C ALA A 129 18.44 5.16 25.05
N HIS A 130 17.75 4.24 24.35
CA HIS A 130 16.45 3.75 24.78
C HIS A 130 16.56 2.86 26.03
N PRO A 131 15.74 3.08 27.10
CA PRO A 131 15.82 2.33 28.35
C PRO A 131 15.72 0.80 28.18
N VAL A 132 14.84 0.33 27.28
CA VAL A 132 14.67 -1.11 27.01
C VAL A 132 15.94 -1.73 26.43
N TYR A 133 16.64 -1.01 25.53
CA TYR A 133 17.93 -1.48 25.02
C TYR A 133 18.98 -1.53 26.10
N GLN A 134 19.05 -0.51 26.96
CA GLN A 134 19.97 -0.45 28.08
C GLN A 134 19.73 -1.59 29.07
N GLU A 135 18.48 -1.89 29.38
CA GLU A 135 18.09 -3.03 30.22
C GLU A 135 18.46 -4.38 29.57
N LEU A 136 18.24 -4.53 28.28
CA LEU A 136 18.65 -5.73 27.52
C LEU A 136 20.16 -5.94 27.62
N VAL A 137 20.95 -4.90 27.34
CA VAL A 137 22.42 -4.96 27.46
C VAL A 137 22.85 -5.28 28.90
N ALA A 138 22.23 -4.64 29.89
CA ALA A 138 22.48 -4.92 31.28
C ALA A 138 22.23 -6.39 31.62
N ASN A 139 21.12 -6.95 31.19
CA ASN A 139 20.76 -8.35 31.41
C ASN A 139 21.73 -9.32 30.73
N VAL A 140 22.11 -9.05 29.47
CA VAL A 140 23.06 -9.88 28.69
C VAL A 140 24.43 -9.86 29.39
N VAL A 141 24.94 -8.68 29.78
CA VAL A 141 26.22 -8.55 30.48
C VAL A 141 26.16 -9.21 31.87
N TYR A 142 25.06 -9.04 32.59
CA TYR A 142 24.84 -9.69 33.88
C TYR A 142 24.90 -11.22 33.77
N GLN A 143 24.15 -11.79 32.82
CA GLN A 143 24.15 -13.24 32.59
C GLN A 143 25.52 -13.75 32.15
N GLY A 144 26.21 -13.04 31.25
CA GLY A 144 27.58 -13.38 30.86
C GLY A 144 28.57 -13.38 32.00
N LEU A 145 28.49 -12.37 32.89
CA LEU A 145 29.33 -12.30 34.11
C LEU A 145 29.01 -13.44 35.06
N VAL A 146 27.74 -13.72 35.30
CA VAL A 146 27.32 -14.81 36.20
C VAL A 146 27.80 -16.15 35.65
N THR A 147 27.59 -16.43 34.38
CA THR A 147 28.06 -17.66 33.70
C THR A 147 29.59 -17.78 33.78
N TYR A 148 30.32 -16.72 33.43
CA TYR A 148 31.80 -16.74 33.51
C TYR A 148 32.33 -16.99 34.91
N LEU A 149 31.73 -16.35 35.94
CA LEU A 149 32.16 -16.48 37.31
C LEU A 149 31.80 -17.85 37.94
N TYR A 150 30.63 -18.39 37.59
CA TYR A 150 30.14 -19.66 38.18
C TYR A 150 30.49 -20.90 37.34
N GLU A 151 30.63 -20.81 36.04
CA GLU A 151 30.86 -21.97 35.15
C GLU A 151 32.32 -22.11 34.73
N ASP A 152 33.04 -21.00 34.49
CA ASP A 152 34.32 -21.04 33.79
C ASP A 152 35.58 -20.92 34.67
N ASN A 153 35.59 -20.67 35.98
CA ASN A 153 36.94 -20.80 36.55
C ASN A 153 37.42 -20.02 37.74
N LEU A 154 36.69 -19.24 38.46
CA LEU A 154 37.33 -18.56 39.60
C LEU A 154 37.01 -19.17 40.97
N ILE A 155 35.85 -19.79 41.12
CA ILE A 155 35.44 -20.38 42.43
C ILE A 155 35.78 -21.85 42.51
N THR A 156 35.80 -22.59 41.41
CA THR A 156 36.05 -24.04 41.38
C THR A 156 37.52 -24.41 41.44
N LYS A 157 38.44 -23.51 41.08
CA LYS A 157 39.90 -23.77 41.13
C LYS A 157 40.58 -23.34 42.41
N SER A 158 39.94 -22.50 43.22
CA SER A 158 40.55 -21.91 44.41
C SER A 158 40.16 -22.57 45.73
N VAL A 159 39.19 -23.49 45.75
CA VAL A 159 38.75 -24.17 46.96
C VAL A 159 38.75 -25.68 46.76
N PRO A 160 39.68 -26.42 47.42
CA PRO A 160 39.68 -27.87 47.33
C PRO A 160 38.40 -28.45 47.91
N GLY A 161 37.65 -29.21 47.12
CA GLY A 161 36.43 -29.91 47.57
C GLY A 161 35.11 -29.38 46.97
N VAL A 162 35.07 -28.19 46.33
CA VAL A 162 33.83 -27.60 45.76
C VAL A 162 33.42 -28.28 44.44
N GLY A 163 34.37 -28.79 43.67
CA GLY A 163 34.10 -29.50 42.39
C GLY A 163 33.28 -30.79 42.52
N SER A 164 33.31 -31.41 43.72
CA SER A 164 32.49 -32.60 44.00
C SER A 164 31.06 -32.25 44.48
N MET A 165 30.85 -31.06 45.06
CA MET A 165 29.55 -30.58 45.50
C MET A 165 28.65 -30.08 44.35
N MET A 166 29.25 -29.55 43.27
CA MET A 166 28.51 -29.08 42.11
C MET A 166 27.87 -30.20 41.30
N LYS A 167 28.37 -31.46 41.38
CA LYS A 167 27.76 -32.63 40.77
C LYS A 167 26.48 -33.11 41.44
N PHE A 168 26.16 -32.61 42.66
CA PHE A 168 24.99 -33.00 43.43
C PHE A 168 23.80 -32.01 43.39
N GLY A 169 23.70 -31.22 42.36
CA GLY A 169 22.45 -30.53 42.01
C GLY A 169 22.26 -29.16 42.62
N LYS A 170 21.82 -28.24 41.79
CA LYS A 170 21.40 -26.86 42.05
C LYS A 170 20.51 -26.64 43.30
N LYS A 171 19.97 -27.69 43.90
CA LYS A 171 19.11 -27.63 45.10
C LYS A 171 19.83 -27.54 46.42
N MET A 172 21.14 -27.84 46.46
CA MET A 172 21.90 -27.79 47.74
C MET A 172 22.86 -26.58 47.84
N ALA A 173 23.21 -25.94 46.73
CA ALA A 173 24.06 -24.73 46.75
C ALA A 173 23.40 -23.55 47.47
N ASN A 174 22.09 -23.44 47.40
CA ASN A 174 21.32 -22.39 48.09
C ASN A 174 21.23 -22.55 49.62
N LYS A 175 21.75 -23.65 50.20
CA LYS A 175 21.75 -23.88 51.64
C LYS A 175 23.12 -23.77 52.31
N ALA A 176 24.22 -23.68 51.56
CA ALA A 176 25.55 -23.81 52.16
C ALA A 176 26.17 -22.50 52.64
N VAL A 177 25.79 -21.32 52.13
CA VAL A 177 26.25 -20.02 52.65
C VAL A 177 25.15 -18.95 52.43
N PRO A 178 24.20 -18.77 53.36
CA PRO A 178 23.24 -17.68 53.33
C PRO A 178 23.99 -16.33 53.48
N GLY A 179 23.86 -15.47 52.47
CA GLY A 179 24.39 -14.11 52.52
C GLY A 179 25.56 -13.78 51.60
N LEU A 180 26.32 -14.77 51.09
CA LEU A 180 27.36 -14.52 50.08
C LEU A 180 26.76 -14.27 48.68
N ASP A 181 25.69 -14.93 48.37
CA ASP A 181 25.04 -14.84 47.08
C ASP A 181 24.33 -13.47 46.88
N GLU A 182 23.59 -12.99 47.90
CA GLU A 182 22.89 -11.71 47.83
C GLU A 182 23.86 -10.50 47.87
N SER A 183 24.97 -10.58 48.63
CA SER A 183 25.94 -9.50 48.66
C SER A 183 26.75 -9.40 47.38
N PHE A 184 27.04 -10.54 46.74
CA PHE A 184 27.77 -10.63 45.50
C PHE A 184 26.89 -10.20 44.31
N GLU A 185 25.66 -10.67 44.26
CA GLU A 185 24.68 -10.25 43.28
C GLU A 185 24.44 -8.73 43.34
N ARG A 186 24.30 -8.17 44.52
CA ARG A 186 24.16 -6.73 44.73
C ARG A 186 25.37 -5.96 44.22
N ARG A 187 26.59 -6.46 44.46
CA ARG A 187 27.83 -5.84 43.96
C ARG A 187 27.92 -5.86 42.44
N ILE A 188 27.54 -6.96 41.81
CA ILE A 188 27.50 -7.06 40.33
C ILE A 188 26.47 -6.08 39.78
N LYS A 189 25.27 -6.03 40.35
CA LYS A 189 24.22 -5.10 39.92
C LYS A 189 24.65 -3.63 40.10
N THR A 190 25.28 -3.29 41.20
CA THR A 190 25.81 -1.92 41.44
C THR A 190 26.90 -1.59 40.43
N TRP A 191 27.90 -2.47 40.28
CA TRP A 191 28.98 -2.27 39.30
C TRP A 191 28.42 -2.14 37.88
N LEU A 192 27.43 -2.97 37.52
CA LEU A 192 26.80 -2.93 36.20
C LEU A 192 26.06 -1.61 35.99
N SER A 193 25.29 -1.16 37.01
CA SER A 193 24.60 0.13 36.97
C SER A 193 25.56 1.30 36.73
N ASP A 194 26.72 1.29 37.45
CA ASP A 194 27.74 2.33 37.32
C ASP A 194 28.51 2.27 35.99
N SER A 195 28.71 1.06 35.45
CA SER A 195 29.50 0.82 34.25
C SER A 195 28.70 0.86 32.95
N LEU A 196 27.38 0.63 33.01
CA LEU A 196 26.49 0.51 31.86
C LEU A 196 26.51 1.73 30.96
N PRO A 197 26.45 2.98 31.44
CA PRO A 197 26.52 4.17 30.56
C PRO A 197 27.82 4.21 29.76
N GLY A 198 28.94 3.86 30.41
CA GLY A 198 30.24 3.80 29.71
C GLY A 198 30.36 2.67 28.70
N LEU A 199 29.73 1.52 28.97
CA LEU A 199 29.64 0.41 28.01
C LEU A 199 28.80 0.78 26.81
N ILE A 200 27.65 1.37 27.01
CA ILE A 200 26.74 1.80 25.94
C ILE A 200 27.42 2.86 25.07
N SER A 201 28.04 3.88 25.65
CA SER A 201 28.75 4.91 24.90
C SER A 201 29.91 4.34 24.06
N ARG A 202 30.66 3.35 24.61
CA ARG A 202 31.72 2.68 23.87
C ARG A 202 31.17 1.81 22.76
N SER A 203 30.03 1.13 22.97
CA SER A 203 29.34 0.33 21.96
C SER A 203 28.79 1.21 20.84
N GLU A 204 28.23 2.38 21.17
CA GLU A 204 27.78 3.37 20.20
C GLU A 204 28.96 3.86 19.34
N ALA A 205 30.04 4.29 19.96
CA ALA A 205 31.23 4.74 19.27
C ALA A 205 31.87 3.62 18.43
N PHE A 206 31.76 2.36 18.85
CA PHE A 206 32.19 1.20 18.08
C PHE A 206 31.28 1.00 16.86
N LEU A 207 29.95 1.01 17.03
CA LEU A 207 29.00 0.85 15.94
C LEU A 207 29.16 1.94 14.87
N HIS A 208 29.33 3.20 15.28
CA HIS A 208 29.56 4.29 14.33
C HIS A 208 30.87 4.11 13.53
N ARG A 209 31.87 3.43 14.07
CA ARG A 209 33.13 3.15 13.38
C ARG A 209 33.09 1.87 12.57
N ALA A 210 32.37 0.86 13.05
CA ALA A 210 32.29 -0.46 12.43
C ALA A 210 31.24 -0.52 11.30
N LEU A 211 30.16 0.25 11.40
CA LEU A 211 29.13 0.35 10.37
C LEU A 211 29.52 1.38 9.30
N THR A 212 30.63 1.12 8.64
CA THR A 212 31.02 1.86 7.44
C THR A 212 30.04 1.58 6.30
N ASP A 213 30.00 2.46 5.30
CA ASP A 213 29.11 2.27 4.15
C ASP A 213 29.42 0.95 3.42
N ASP A 214 30.69 0.58 3.32
CA ASP A 214 31.11 -0.69 2.72
C ASP A 214 30.66 -1.89 3.54
N GLU A 215 30.83 -1.89 4.86
CA GLU A 215 30.39 -2.96 5.76
C GLU A 215 28.86 -3.15 5.73
N VAL A 216 28.09 -2.06 5.69
CA VAL A 216 26.63 -2.12 5.58
C VAL A 216 26.23 -2.69 4.23
N ARG A 217 26.84 -2.21 3.15
CA ARG A 217 26.61 -2.72 1.79
C ARG A 217 26.89 -4.22 1.72
N ASP A 218 28.07 -4.63 2.15
CA ASP A 218 28.50 -6.03 2.07
C ASP A 218 27.57 -6.93 2.91
N THR A 219 27.17 -6.49 4.09
CA THR A 219 26.26 -7.24 4.96
C THR A 219 24.89 -7.40 4.33
N VAL A 220 24.29 -6.32 3.78
CA VAL A 220 22.98 -6.38 3.14
C VAL A 220 23.04 -7.23 1.87
N MET A 221 24.09 -7.07 1.07
CA MET A 221 24.25 -7.86 -0.14
C MET A 221 24.51 -9.35 0.15
N ALA A 222 25.26 -9.67 1.20
CA ALA A 222 25.43 -11.05 1.65
C ALA A 222 24.11 -11.67 2.14
N ALA A 223 23.30 -10.91 2.89
CA ALA A 223 21.97 -11.34 3.28
C ALA A 223 21.06 -11.56 2.06
N TRP A 224 21.10 -10.63 1.08
CA TRP A 224 20.34 -10.76 -0.16
C TRP A 224 20.72 -12.04 -0.94
N ILE A 225 22.00 -12.28 -1.15
CA ILE A 225 22.50 -13.49 -1.83
C ILE A 225 22.00 -14.76 -1.12
N GLY A 226 21.84 -14.71 0.20
CA GLY A 226 21.32 -15.83 0.99
C GLY A 226 19.85 -16.16 0.74
N VAL A 227 19.07 -15.20 0.23
CA VAL A 227 17.60 -15.35 0.06
C VAL A 227 17.12 -15.19 -1.40
N GLU A 228 17.91 -14.61 -2.29
CA GLU A 228 17.48 -14.25 -3.65
C GLU A 228 17.02 -15.45 -4.50
N ASP A 229 17.50 -16.64 -4.21
CA ASP A 229 17.15 -17.89 -4.89
C ASP A 229 15.99 -18.64 -4.23
N LEU A 230 15.50 -18.19 -3.07
CA LEU A 230 14.34 -18.78 -2.44
C LEU A 230 13.07 -18.44 -3.25
N SER A 231 12.16 -19.40 -3.34
CA SER A 231 10.83 -19.18 -3.87
C SER A 231 10.01 -18.36 -2.88
N ILE A 232 8.97 -17.69 -3.39
CA ILE A 232 8.04 -16.95 -2.53
C ILE A 232 7.35 -17.88 -1.54
N GLN A 233 7.10 -19.12 -1.94
CA GLN A 233 6.55 -20.14 -1.04
C GLN A 233 7.52 -20.46 0.11
N GLU A 234 8.82 -20.65 -0.15
CA GLU A 234 9.83 -20.89 0.89
C GLU A 234 9.97 -19.70 1.85
N LEU A 235 9.86 -18.46 1.34
CA LEU A 235 9.89 -17.25 2.17
C LEU A 235 8.65 -17.14 3.07
N ASN A 236 7.52 -17.66 2.62
CA ASN A 236 6.25 -17.64 3.37
C ASN A 236 6.08 -18.91 4.23
N GLU A 237 7.06 -19.80 4.27
CA GLU A 237 6.98 -21.02 5.06
C GLU A 237 6.76 -20.68 6.54
N GLY A 238 5.65 -21.15 7.09
CA GLY A 238 5.21 -20.85 8.45
C GLY A 238 4.22 -19.68 8.59
N LEU A 239 3.93 -18.93 7.52
CA LEU A 239 2.84 -17.97 7.50
C LEU A 239 1.55 -18.68 7.09
N GLY A 240 0.61 -18.85 8.01
CA GLY A 240 -0.69 -19.46 7.72
C GLY A 240 -1.71 -18.46 7.18
N ASP A 241 -2.76 -18.97 6.52
CA ASP A 241 -3.84 -18.14 5.97
C ASP A 241 -4.51 -17.26 7.04
N ILE A 242 -4.65 -17.78 8.26
CA ILE A 242 -5.25 -17.03 9.38
C ILE A 242 -4.38 -15.82 9.75
N GLN A 243 -3.06 -16.00 9.88
CA GLN A 243 -2.15 -14.90 10.19
C GLN A 243 -2.15 -13.83 9.09
N LEU A 244 -2.24 -14.26 7.84
CA LEU A 244 -2.34 -13.33 6.71
C LEU A 244 -3.63 -12.52 6.77
N GLN A 245 -4.78 -13.18 6.99
CA GLN A 245 -6.07 -12.50 7.13
C GLN A 245 -6.05 -11.50 8.30
N GLU A 246 -5.46 -11.87 9.43
CA GLU A 246 -5.28 -10.97 10.57
C GLU A 246 -4.43 -9.73 10.20
N PHE A 247 -3.33 -9.91 9.45
CA PHE A 247 -2.53 -8.77 8.97
C PHE A 247 -3.31 -7.87 8.01
N VAL A 248 -4.16 -8.43 7.14
CA VAL A 248 -5.03 -7.65 6.25
C VAL A 248 -6.04 -6.84 7.07
N VAL A 249 -6.67 -7.46 8.07
CA VAL A 249 -7.61 -6.77 8.98
C VAL A 249 -6.90 -5.64 9.73
N LEU A 250 -5.74 -5.89 10.34
CA LEU A 250 -4.95 -4.87 11.03
C LEU A 250 -4.54 -3.73 10.09
N GLY A 251 -4.12 -4.06 8.87
CA GLY A 251 -3.80 -3.05 7.85
C GLY A 251 -5.01 -2.20 7.47
N TYR A 252 -6.18 -2.81 7.39
CA TYR A 252 -7.42 -2.11 7.13
C TYR A 252 -7.85 -1.21 8.29
N GLU A 253 -7.79 -1.69 9.52
CA GLU A 253 -8.07 -0.89 10.72
C GLU A 253 -7.11 0.31 10.83
N PHE A 254 -5.81 0.07 10.54
CA PHE A 254 -4.83 1.15 10.44
C PHE A 254 -5.23 2.16 9.37
N TRP A 255 -5.60 1.69 8.16
CA TRP A 255 -6.04 2.57 7.07
C TRP A 255 -7.26 3.41 7.47
N LEU A 256 -8.27 2.81 8.10
CA LEU A 256 -9.46 3.53 8.57
C LEU A 256 -9.09 4.67 9.53
N SER A 257 -8.23 4.38 10.51
CA SER A 257 -7.79 5.41 11.46
C SER A 257 -6.86 6.44 10.84
N PHE A 258 -5.95 6.02 9.93
CA PHE A 258 -4.98 6.89 9.28
C PHE A 258 -5.63 7.90 8.34
N ARG A 259 -6.59 7.46 7.50
CA ARG A 259 -7.26 8.33 6.53
C ARG A 259 -8.08 9.46 7.18
N GLU A 260 -8.53 9.28 8.42
CA GLU A 260 -9.26 10.29 9.19
C GLU A 260 -8.36 11.31 9.89
N THR A 261 -7.04 11.12 9.84
CA THR A 261 -6.11 12.03 10.49
C THR A 261 -5.98 13.36 9.75
N PRO A 262 -5.83 14.49 10.47
CA PRO A 262 -5.49 15.77 9.84
C PRO A 262 -4.20 15.71 9.02
N TYR A 263 -3.29 14.81 9.36
CA TYR A 263 -2.04 14.58 8.62
C TYR A 263 -2.31 14.05 7.21
N PHE A 264 -3.16 13.03 7.07
CA PHE A 264 -3.51 12.48 5.76
C PHE A 264 -4.21 13.52 4.88
N GLU A 265 -5.15 14.28 5.46
CA GLU A 265 -5.84 15.37 4.75
C GLU A 265 -4.84 16.44 4.27
N ALA A 266 -3.89 16.84 5.12
CA ALA A 266 -2.85 17.79 4.77
C ALA A 266 -1.91 17.26 3.65
N CYS A 267 -1.57 15.97 3.69
CA CYS A 267 -0.79 15.32 2.63
C CYS A 267 -1.54 15.36 1.28
N CYS A 268 -2.83 15.01 1.28
CA CYS A 268 -3.67 15.09 0.08
C CYS A 268 -3.71 16.52 -0.47
N ALA A 269 -3.92 17.51 0.40
CA ALA A 269 -3.95 18.91 0.02
C ALA A 269 -2.60 19.38 -0.58
N ALA A 270 -1.49 18.99 0.03
CA ALA A 270 -0.15 19.34 -0.46
C ALA A 270 0.10 18.77 -1.87
N VAL A 271 -0.24 17.48 -2.09
CA VAL A 271 -0.07 16.83 -3.39
C VAL A 271 -0.99 17.44 -4.46
N VAL A 272 -2.27 17.64 -4.14
CA VAL A 272 -3.25 18.20 -5.09
C VAL A 272 -2.90 19.63 -5.46
N ASN A 273 -2.58 20.48 -4.47
CA ASN A 273 -2.19 21.87 -4.74
C ASN A 273 -0.92 21.94 -5.60
N HIS A 274 0.09 21.14 -5.27
CA HIS A 274 1.32 21.06 -6.07
C HIS A 274 1.04 20.62 -7.52
N LEU A 275 0.17 19.64 -7.72
CA LEU A 275 -0.24 19.20 -9.05
C LEU A 275 -0.85 20.36 -9.86
N PHE A 276 -1.76 21.12 -9.27
CA PHE A 276 -2.39 22.25 -9.95
C PHE A 276 -1.46 23.44 -10.13
N GLU A 277 -0.54 23.70 -9.20
CA GLU A 277 0.48 24.74 -9.33
C GLU A 277 1.46 24.46 -10.48
N GLN A 278 1.88 23.20 -10.64
CA GLN A 278 2.87 22.83 -11.66
C GLN A 278 2.24 22.55 -13.03
N TYR A 279 1.04 21.98 -13.05
CA TYR A 279 0.44 21.40 -14.26
C TYR A 279 -0.93 22.00 -14.60
N GLY A 280 -1.45 22.91 -13.79
CA GLY A 280 -2.79 23.45 -13.93
C GLY A 280 -3.07 24.12 -15.28
N ASP A 281 -2.10 24.78 -15.86
CA ASP A 281 -2.22 25.47 -17.15
C ASP A 281 -1.79 24.62 -18.35
N ARG A 282 -1.36 23.38 -18.13
CA ARG A 282 -1.00 22.46 -19.20
C ARG A 282 -2.24 21.80 -19.80
N PRO A 283 -2.26 21.55 -21.12
CA PRO A 283 -3.30 20.78 -21.79
C PRO A 283 -3.44 19.36 -21.19
N ILE A 284 -4.68 18.87 -21.08
CA ILE A 284 -4.94 17.52 -20.59
C ILE A 284 -4.28 16.45 -21.47
N ALA A 285 -4.21 16.66 -22.78
CA ALA A 285 -3.55 15.73 -23.70
C ALA A 285 -2.06 15.53 -23.37
N GLU A 286 -1.33 16.61 -23.02
CA GLU A 286 0.06 16.50 -22.59
C GLU A 286 0.19 15.72 -21.28
N LEU A 287 -0.69 15.98 -20.30
CA LEU A 287 -0.68 15.27 -19.02
C LEU A 287 -0.97 13.78 -19.20
N LEU A 288 -1.89 13.42 -20.08
CA LEU A 288 -2.17 12.03 -20.44
C LEU A 288 -0.94 11.36 -21.08
N GLN A 289 -0.25 12.08 -21.98
CA GLN A 289 0.96 11.59 -22.62
C GLN A 289 2.10 11.39 -21.61
N ASP A 290 2.30 12.31 -20.67
CA ASP A 290 3.32 12.19 -19.62
C ASP A 290 3.15 10.95 -18.74
N VAL A 291 1.91 10.51 -18.52
CA VAL A 291 1.60 9.26 -17.79
C VAL A 291 1.45 8.05 -18.72
N GLY A 292 1.76 8.20 -20.01
CA GLY A 292 1.75 7.11 -20.98
C GLY A 292 0.35 6.71 -21.49
N VAL A 293 -0.70 7.50 -21.21
CA VAL A 293 -2.06 7.23 -21.70
C VAL A 293 -2.22 7.75 -23.10
N THR A 294 -2.46 6.84 -24.05
CA THR A 294 -2.63 7.15 -25.47
C THR A 294 -4.08 6.94 -25.92
N GLU A 295 -4.46 7.62 -27.02
CA GLU A 295 -5.75 7.41 -27.67
C GLU A 295 -6.02 5.93 -27.97
N THR A 296 -5.03 5.21 -28.50
CA THR A 296 -5.15 3.79 -28.82
C THR A 296 -5.43 2.94 -27.60
N MET A 297 -4.78 3.22 -26.45
CA MET A 297 -5.06 2.53 -25.19
C MET A 297 -6.49 2.78 -24.72
N VAL A 298 -6.95 4.04 -24.75
CA VAL A 298 -8.31 4.37 -24.33
C VAL A 298 -9.35 3.71 -25.23
N VAL A 299 -9.12 3.68 -26.56
CA VAL A 299 -10.00 2.96 -27.49
C VAL A 299 -10.07 1.47 -27.15
N ALA A 300 -8.92 0.82 -26.91
CA ALA A 300 -8.88 -0.60 -26.57
C ALA A 300 -9.63 -0.91 -25.26
N GLU A 301 -9.46 -0.07 -24.22
CA GLU A 301 -10.18 -0.24 -22.96
C GLU A 301 -11.68 0.01 -23.10
N VAL A 302 -12.08 1.02 -23.88
CA VAL A 302 -13.48 1.29 -24.18
C VAL A 302 -14.10 0.10 -24.94
N GLU A 303 -13.41 -0.46 -25.91
CA GLU A 303 -13.87 -1.65 -26.64
C GLU A 303 -14.01 -2.86 -25.71
N THR A 304 -13.06 -3.06 -24.79
CA THR A 304 -13.06 -4.20 -23.89
C THR A 304 -14.15 -4.11 -22.82
N LEU A 305 -14.40 -2.92 -22.25
CA LEU A 305 -15.28 -2.75 -21.11
C LEU A 305 -16.66 -2.22 -21.47
N VAL A 306 -16.73 -1.25 -22.39
CA VAL A 306 -17.99 -0.53 -22.71
C VAL A 306 -18.84 -1.32 -23.69
N LEU A 307 -18.25 -2.00 -24.69
CA LEU A 307 -19.06 -2.74 -25.67
C LEU A 307 -19.88 -3.87 -25.02
N PRO A 308 -19.31 -4.75 -24.18
CA PRO A 308 -20.10 -5.79 -23.49
C PRO A 308 -21.16 -5.18 -22.57
N LEU A 309 -20.82 -4.10 -21.84
CA LEU A 309 -21.79 -3.41 -20.99
C LEU A 309 -22.98 -2.87 -21.77
N VAL A 310 -22.73 -2.22 -22.91
CA VAL A 310 -23.79 -1.69 -23.76
C VAL A 310 -24.65 -2.81 -24.36
N ASP A 311 -24.05 -3.95 -24.73
CA ASP A 311 -24.80 -5.11 -25.19
C ASP A 311 -25.75 -5.64 -24.10
N VAL A 312 -25.30 -5.81 -22.87
CA VAL A 312 -26.14 -6.21 -21.73
C VAL A 312 -27.27 -5.20 -21.50
N LEU A 313 -26.95 -3.89 -21.42
CA LEU A 313 -27.96 -2.85 -21.21
C LEU A 313 -29.01 -2.79 -22.34
N ARG A 314 -28.61 -3.13 -23.56
CA ARG A 314 -29.52 -3.23 -24.69
C ARG A 314 -30.45 -4.45 -24.57
N GLU A 315 -29.90 -5.64 -24.20
CA GLU A 315 -30.64 -6.90 -24.05
C GLU A 315 -31.64 -6.81 -22.90
N GLU A 316 -31.29 -6.15 -21.82
CA GLU A 316 -32.18 -5.88 -20.69
C GLU A 316 -33.22 -4.76 -20.99
N GLY A 317 -33.20 -4.14 -22.16
CA GLY A 317 -34.13 -3.08 -22.54
C GLY A 317 -33.85 -1.71 -21.92
N TYR A 318 -32.85 -1.57 -21.08
CA TYR A 318 -32.55 -0.29 -20.41
C TYR A 318 -32.26 0.84 -21.38
N LEU A 319 -31.48 0.57 -22.45
CA LEU A 319 -31.14 1.61 -23.44
C LEU A 319 -32.41 2.13 -24.17
N GLU A 320 -33.35 1.25 -24.51
CA GLU A 320 -34.60 1.65 -25.10
C GLU A 320 -35.40 2.58 -24.19
N GLU A 321 -35.55 2.18 -22.96
CA GLU A 321 -36.26 3.01 -21.95
C GLU A 321 -35.56 4.36 -21.70
N ALA A 322 -34.23 4.37 -21.64
CA ALA A 322 -33.45 5.59 -21.42
C ALA A 322 -33.58 6.56 -22.58
N LEU A 323 -33.46 6.07 -23.81
CA LEU A 323 -33.69 6.84 -25.05
C LEU A 323 -35.11 7.39 -25.12
N ARG A 324 -36.10 6.53 -24.83
CA ARG A 324 -37.52 6.94 -24.81
C ARG A 324 -37.78 8.04 -23.78
N ARG A 325 -37.28 7.92 -22.56
CA ARG A 325 -37.39 8.97 -21.53
C ARG A 325 -36.78 10.29 -21.99
N ARG A 326 -35.56 10.24 -22.55
CA ARG A 326 -34.85 11.44 -23.03
C ARG A 326 -35.54 12.11 -24.18
N LEU A 327 -35.94 11.35 -25.21
CA LEU A 327 -36.52 11.88 -26.43
C LEU A 327 -38.00 12.29 -26.28
N SER A 328 -38.75 11.66 -25.38
CA SER A 328 -40.17 11.98 -25.14
C SER A 328 -40.41 13.45 -24.85
N SER A 329 -39.53 14.11 -24.08
CA SER A 329 -39.69 15.53 -23.76
C SER A 329 -39.64 16.41 -25.01
N PHE A 330 -38.77 16.08 -25.98
CA PHE A 330 -38.68 16.80 -27.25
C PHE A 330 -39.92 16.58 -28.10
N TYR A 331 -40.33 15.34 -28.36
CA TYR A 331 -41.49 15.02 -29.21
C TYR A 331 -42.82 15.49 -28.63
N ARG A 332 -42.90 15.67 -27.31
CA ARG A 332 -44.08 16.24 -26.62
C ARG A 332 -44.02 17.75 -26.49
N SER A 333 -42.94 18.42 -26.92
CA SER A 333 -42.77 19.86 -26.79
C SER A 333 -43.74 20.64 -27.67
N ALA A 334 -44.05 21.87 -27.28
CA ALA A 334 -44.88 22.77 -28.08
C ALA A 334 -44.25 23.09 -29.44
N ALA A 335 -42.90 23.14 -29.51
CA ALA A 335 -42.17 23.40 -30.75
C ALA A 335 -42.38 22.29 -31.80
N VAL A 336 -42.25 21.01 -31.40
CA VAL A 336 -42.52 19.89 -32.32
C VAL A 336 -43.98 19.83 -32.74
N LYS A 337 -44.92 20.08 -31.82
CA LYS A 337 -46.34 20.11 -32.15
C LYS A 337 -46.65 21.17 -33.19
N LYS A 338 -46.11 22.37 -33.05
CA LYS A 338 -46.28 23.45 -34.01
C LYS A 338 -45.73 23.10 -35.42
N ILE A 339 -44.62 22.34 -35.48
CA ILE A 339 -44.04 21.88 -36.77
C ILE A 339 -44.95 20.82 -37.43
N LEU A 340 -45.58 19.98 -36.61
CA LEU A 340 -46.41 18.87 -37.10
C LEU A 340 -47.87 19.27 -37.38
N GLU A 341 -48.30 20.47 -36.98
CA GLU A 341 -49.61 21.02 -37.36
C GLU A 341 -49.58 21.37 -38.84
N PRO A 342 -50.52 20.89 -39.69
CA PRO A 342 -50.59 21.29 -41.07
C PRO A 342 -50.80 22.82 -41.16
N GLU A 343 -50.06 23.46 -42.06
CA GLU A 343 -50.34 24.87 -42.43
C GLU A 343 -51.79 24.96 -42.92
N ALA A 344 -52.55 25.84 -42.28
CA ALA A 344 -53.96 26.05 -42.56
C ALA A 344 -54.14 26.86 -43.85
#